data_1364734c1fef5cde93a04377deee1f30
#
_entry.id   1364734c1fef5cde93a04377deee1f30
#
_cell.length_a   1.000
_cell.length_b   1.000
_cell.length_c   1.000
_cell.angle_alpha   90.00
_cell.angle_beta   90.00
_cell.angle_gamma   90.00
#
_symmetry.space_group_name_H-M   'P 1'
#
loop_
_entity.id
_entity.type
_entity.pdbx_description
1 polymer ?
#
loop_
_entity_poly.entity_id
_entity_poly.type
_entity_poly.pdbx_seq_one_letter_code
_entity_poly.pdbx_strand_id
1 'polypeptide(L)'
;SRESLITDRVGTGLTRALYSTYLSFLKPEQFDYSVPKYGDQRGVFVEMLKTPDAGQFSYFTAHPGITRGGHYHHTKTEKFLVIKGKALFKFKHIVTGEFYELETQGDEPRIVETVPGWTHDITNIGEDEMVVMLWANEIFDREKPDTYALPLTQ
;
A
#
# COMPACT_ATOMS: atom_id res chain seq x y z
N SER A 1 -2.51 16.78 9.23
CA SER A 1 -3.69 17.42 8.63
C SER A 1 -4.55 16.38 7.92
N ARG A 2 -5.87 16.52 8.02
CA ARG A 2 -6.83 15.61 7.36
C ARG A 2 -6.76 15.68 5.84
N GLU A 3 -6.41 16.83 5.28
CA GLU A 3 -6.28 17.00 3.83
C GLU A 3 -5.03 16.30 3.28
N SER A 4 -3.90 16.43 3.95
CA SER A 4 -2.65 15.82 3.52
C SER A 4 -2.51 14.36 3.96
N LEU A 5 -3.35 13.89 4.90
CA LEU A 5 -3.26 12.60 5.58
C LEU A 5 -1.97 12.44 6.41
N ILE A 6 -1.19 13.50 6.56
CA ILE A 6 0.05 13.47 7.34
C ILE A 6 -0.28 13.62 8.82
N THR A 7 0.18 12.67 9.61
CA THR A 7 0.11 12.70 11.06
C THR A 7 1.49 13.02 11.63
N ASP A 8 1.55 13.95 12.56
CA ASP A 8 2.78 14.28 13.26
C ASP A 8 3.30 13.12 14.11
N ARG A 9 4.51 13.27 14.64
CA ARG A 9 5.10 12.26 15.54
C ARG A 9 4.41 12.29 16.90
N VAL A 10 3.31 11.53 17.01
CA VAL A 10 2.38 11.59 18.16
C VAL A 10 2.49 10.39 19.11
N GLY A 11 3.58 9.63 19.01
CA GLY A 11 3.72 8.37 19.75
C GLY A 11 4.22 8.50 21.18
N THR A 12 4.87 9.60 21.55
CA THR A 12 5.53 9.73 22.86
C THR A 12 5.49 11.17 23.39
N GLY A 13 5.71 11.32 24.70
CA GLY A 13 5.96 12.60 25.36
C GLY A 13 4.81 13.59 25.28
N LEU A 14 5.18 14.88 25.31
CA LEU A 14 4.22 15.99 25.29
C LEU A 14 3.39 16.01 24.02
N THR A 15 3.99 15.73 22.86
CA THR A 15 3.27 15.70 21.57
C THR A 15 2.14 14.67 21.60
N ARG A 16 2.38 13.48 22.17
CA ARG A 16 1.35 12.46 22.35
C ARG A 16 0.21 12.98 23.23
N ALA A 17 0.54 13.61 24.36
CA ALA A 17 -0.45 14.14 25.28
C ALA A 17 -1.29 15.25 24.64
N LEU A 18 -0.63 16.18 23.95
CA LEU A 18 -1.31 17.29 23.26
C LEU A 18 -2.21 16.79 22.12
N TYR A 19 -1.76 15.82 21.37
CA TYR A 19 -2.56 15.24 20.28
C TYR A 19 -3.82 14.53 20.82
N SER A 20 -3.66 13.75 21.89
CA SER A 20 -4.80 13.08 22.53
C SER A 20 -5.79 14.10 23.10
N THR A 21 -5.28 15.17 23.72
CA THR A 21 -6.10 16.27 24.23
C THR A 21 -6.84 16.98 23.10
N TYR A 22 -6.15 17.27 21.99
CA TYR A 22 -6.77 17.87 20.81
C TYR A 22 -7.93 17.01 20.30
N LEU A 23 -7.72 15.70 20.15
CA LEU A 23 -8.76 14.79 19.69
C LEU A 23 -9.96 14.76 20.65
N SER A 24 -9.71 14.89 21.96
CA SER A 24 -10.80 14.86 22.95
C SER A 24 -11.76 16.04 22.84
N PHE A 25 -11.37 17.11 22.17
CA PHE A 25 -12.22 18.27 21.91
C PHE A 25 -13.02 18.18 20.60
N LEU A 26 -12.82 17.15 19.81
CA LEU A 26 -13.61 16.97 18.60
C LEU A 26 -15.08 16.71 18.95
N LYS A 27 -15.97 17.31 18.18
CA LYS A 27 -17.40 17.04 18.27
C LYS A 27 -17.75 15.78 17.48
N PRO A 28 -18.88 15.12 17.78
CA PRO A 28 -19.29 13.91 17.06
C PRO A 28 -19.28 14.07 15.53
N GLU A 29 -19.66 15.23 15.02
CA GLU A 29 -19.67 15.53 13.58
C GLU A 29 -18.27 15.56 12.96
N GLN A 30 -17.22 15.57 13.79
CA GLN A 30 -15.81 15.61 13.39
C GLN A 30 -15.10 14.27 13.60
N PHE A 31 -15.83 13.20 14.00
CA PHE A 31 -15.19 11.91 14.25
C PHE A 31 -14.77 11.17 13.00
N ASP A 32 -15.35 11.54 11.87
CA ASP A 32 -15.01 10.93 10.58
C ASP A 32 -14.69 11.99 9.52
N TYR A 33 -14.06 11.55 8.45
CA TYR A 33 -13.78 12.38 7.29
C TYR A 33 -13.50 11.49 6.07
N SER A 34 -13.90 11.99 4.92
CA SER A 34 -13.68 11.29 3.66
C SER A 34 -12.24 11.42 3.21
N VAL A 35 -11.74 10.39 2.55
CA VAL A 35 -10.43 10.39 1.90
C VAL A 35 -10.60 10.23 0.39
N PRO A 36 -9.68 10.77 -0.42
CA PRO A 36 -9.76 10.61 -1.88
C PRO A 36 -9.68 9.16 -2.32
N LYS A 37 -10.49 8.82 -3.32
CA LYS A 37 -10.40 7.56 -4.04
C LYS A 37 -9.84 7.82 -5.43
N TYR A 38 -8.79 7.12 -5.78
CA TYR A 38 -8.19 7.17 -7.11
C TYR A 38 -8.62 5.90 -7.84
N GLY A 39 -9.70 6.02 -8.63
CA GLY A 39 -10.31 4.89 -9.31
C GLY A 39 -10.09 4.91 -10.82
N ASP A 40 -10.03 3.74 -11.40
CA ASP A 40 -10.07 3.50 -12.83
C ASP A 40 -10.72 2.13 -13.07
N GLN A 41 -10.66 1.63 -14.31
CA GLN A 41 -11.27 0.35 -14.66
C GLN A 41 -10.65 -0.88 -13.97
N ARG A 42 -9.49 -0.75 -13.33
CA ARG A 42 -8.83 -1.84 -12.59
C ARG A 42 -9.39 -2.00 -11.18
N GLY A 43 -9.78 -0.89 -10.55
CA GLY A 43 -10.22 -0.80 -9.17
C GLY A 43 -9.90 0.56 -8.60
N VAL A 44 -9.73 0.64 -7.29
CA VAL A 44 -9.42 1.90 -6.59
C VAL A 44 -8.12 1.79 -5.82
N PHE A 45 -7.49 2.94 -5.60
CA PHE A 45 -6.35 3.13 -4.70
C PHE A 45 -6.71 4.22 -3.69
N VAL A 46 -6.46 3.96 -2.41
CA VAL A 46 -6.77 4.89 -1.32
C VAL A 46 -5.59 4.98 -0.37
N GLU A 47 -5.12 6.19 -0.14
CA GLU A 47 -4.13 6.48 0.90
C GLU A 47 -4.87 6.75 2.21
N MET A 48 -4.42 6.15 3.31
CA MET A 48 -5.06 6.29 4.60
C MET A 48 -4.25 7.16 5.56
N LEU A 49 -2.94 6.97 5.60
CA LEU A 49 -2.07 7.60 6.59
C LEU A 49 -0.67 7.78 6.04
N LYS A 50 -0.11 8.97 6.26
CA LYS A 50 1.28 9.31 5.94
C LYS A 50 1.96 9.78 7.21
N THR A 51 3.17 9.30 7.45
CA THR A 51 3.95 9.68 8.63
C THR A 51 5.34 10.11 8.21
N PRO A 52 5.98 11.07 8.90
CA PRO A 52 7.30 11.56 8.51
C PRO A 52 8.39 10.48 8.51
N ASP A 53 8.35 9.54 9.45
CA ASP A 53 9.42 8.56 9.65
C ASP A 53 8.96 7.12 9.58
N ALA A 54 7.65 6.85 9.54
CA ALA A 54 7.11 5.50 9.60
C ALA A 54 6.33 5.10 8.34
N GLY A 55 6.51 5.84 7.26
CA GLY A 55 5.97 5.48 5.96
C GLY A 55 4.51 5.86 5.73
N GLN A 56 3.89 5.15 4.79
CA GLN A 56 2.54 5.42 4.32
C GLN A 56 1.72 4.13 4.32
N PHE A 57 0.47 4.23 4.82
CA PHE A 57 -0.53 3.18 4.71
C PHE A 57 -1.52 3.50 3.61
N SER A 58 -1.82 2.48 2.80
CA SER A 58 -2.75 2.58 1.68
C SER A 58 -3.48 1.24 1.50
N TYR A 59 -4.53 1.24 0.70
CA TYR A 59 -5.08 0.00 0.17
C TYR A 59 -5.44 0.19 -1.30
N PHE A 60 -5.53 -0.90 -2.01
CA PHE A 60 -6.09 -0.90 -3.36
C PHE A 60 -6.99 -2.11 -3.56
N THR A 61 -7.83 -1.98 -4.56
CA THR A 61 -8.69 -3.07 -5.02
C THR A 61 -8.34 -3.42 -6.45
N ALA A 62 -8.69 -4.64 -6.85
CA ALA A 62 -8.57 -5.07 -8.24
C ALA A 62 -9.70 -6.02 -8.58
N HIS A 63 -10.34 -5.78 -9.71
CA HIS A 63 -11.38 -6.66 -10.24
C HIS A 63 -10.77 -8.00 -10.67
N PRO A 64 -11.57 -9.08 -10.80
CA PRO A 64 -11.06 -10.37 -11.27
C PRO A 64 -10.27 -10.26 -12.57
N GLY A 65 -9.11 -10.94 -12.62
CA GLY A 65 -8.23 -10.96 -13.77
C GLY A 65 -7.29 -9.76 -13.91
N ILE A 66 -7.44 -8.73 -13.07
CA ILE A 66 -6.61 -7.52 -13.14
C ILE A 66 -5.26 -7.76 -12.48
N THR A 67 -4.20 -7.27 -13.14
CA THR A 67 -2.85 -7.22 -12.63
C THR A 67 -2.47 -5.77 -12.32
N ARG A 68 -1.89 -5.53 -11.15
CA ARG A 68 -1.36 -4.24 -10.71
C ARG A 68 0.13 -4.38 -10.39
N GLY A 69 0.91 -3.30 -10.60
CA GLY A 69 2.35 -3.31 -10.39
C GLY A 69 3.11 -3.38 -11.72
N GLY A 70 4.11 -4.25 -11.79
CA GLY A 70 5.03 -4.29 -12.94
C GLY A 70 6.13 -3.24 -12.80
N HIS A 71 6.68 -3.11 -11.60
CA HIS A 71 7.73 -2.14 -11.31
C HIS A 71 8.66 -2.66 -10.20
N TYR A 72 9.78 -2.00 -10.03
CA TYR A 72 10.75 -2.28 -8.98
C TYR A 72 11.17 -0.98 -8.27
N HIS A 73 11.83 -1.14 -7.13
CA HIS A 73 12.32 -0.05 -6.29
C HIS A 73 13.81 -0.25 -5.97
N HIS A 74 14.49 0.83 -5.59
CA HIS A 74 15.88 0.78 -5.12
C HIS A 74 15.98 0.72 -3.60
N THR A 75 15.31 1.62 -2.89
CA THR A 75 15.35 1.72 -1.42
C THR A 75 13.96 1.63 -0.79
N LYS A 76 12.93 1.91 -1.55
CA LYS A 76 11.55 1.76 -1.09
C LYS A 76 11.25 0.28 -0.87
N THR A 77 10.70 -0.02 0.29
CA THR A 77 10.21 -1.36 0.63
C THR A 77 8.73 -1.30 0.96
N GLU A 78 8.02 -2.37 0.66
CA GLU A 78 6.59 -2.44 0.88
C GLU A 78 6.22 -3.76 1.53
N LYS A 79 5.15 -3.73 2.33
CA LYS A 79 4.52 -4.94 2.88
C LYS A 79 3.08 -4.96 2.41
N PHE A 80 2.69 -6.05 1.78
CA PHE A 80 1.34 -6.27 1.28
C PHE A 80 0.62 -7.30 2.14
N LEU A 81 -0.67 -7.05 2.36
CA LEU A 81 -1.56 -8.01 3.03
C LEU A 81 -2.85 -8.08 2.23
N VAL A 82 -3.12 -9.23 1.62
CA VAL A 82 -4.41 -9.49 0.98
C VAL A 82 -5.43 -9.75 2.08
N ILE A 83 -6.46 -8.91 2.16
CA ILE A 83 -7.50 -9.01 3.19
C ILE A 83 -8.80 -9.59 2.64
N LYS A 84 -8.98 -9.59 1.33
CA LYS A 84 -10.12 -10.21 0.64
C LYS A 84 -9.70 -10.67 -0.74
N GLY A 85 -10.18 -11.84 -1.14
CA GLY A 85 -9.93 -12.40 -2.45
C GLY A 85 -8.70 -13.30 -2.50
N LYS A 86 -8.30 -13.65 -3.71
CA LYS A 86 -7.18 -14.56 -3.98
C LYS A 86 -6.19 -13.90 -4.93
N ALA A 87 -4.93 -13.85 -4.53
CA ALA A 87 -3.88 -13.12 -5.24
C ALA A 87 -2.74 -14.02 -5.67
N LEU A 88 -2.20 -13.75 -6.85
CA LEU A 88 -0.94 -14.30 -7.32
C LEU A 88 0.09 -13.19 -7.39
N PHE A 89 1.12 -13.27 -6.56
CA PHE A 89 2.29 -12.39 -6.62
C PHE A 89 3.35 -13.00 -7.51
N LYS A 90 3.93 -12.20 -8.40
CA LYS A 90 5.04 -12.59 -9.26
C LYS A 90 6.22 -11.67 -9.05
N PHE A 91 7.41 -12.23 -9.01
CA PHE A 91 8.67 -11.51 -8.80
C PHE A 91 9.69 -11.96 -9.83
N LYS A 92 10.47 -11.02 -10.33
CA LYS A 92 11.58 -11.31 -11.23
C LYS A 92 12.79 -10.43 -10.88
N HIS A 93 13.92 -11.05 -10.63
CA HIS A 93 15.15 -10.30 -10.34
C HIS A 93 15.63 -9.55 -11.58
N ILE A 94 15.88 -8.25 -11.45
CA ILE A 94 16.19 -7.38 -12.58
C ILE A 94 17.53 -7.67 -13.24
N VAL A 95 18.46 -8.32 -12.53
CA VAL A 95 19.79 -8.68 -13.06
C VAL A 95 19.85 -10.14 -13.47
N THR A 96 19.51 -11.05 -12.56
CA THR A 96 19.67 -12.50 -12.80
C THR A 96 18.54 -13.11 -13.62
N GLY A 97 17.36 -12.45 -13.65
CA GLY A 97 16.17 -13.00 -14.29
C GLY A 97 15.49 -14.11 -13.49
N GLU A 98 15.97 -14.40 -12.27
CA GLU A 98 15.32 -15.36 -11.40
C GLU A 98 13.84 -15.01 -11.20
N PHE A 99 12.98 -16.00 -11.31
CA PHE A 99 11.54 -15.82 -11.25
C PHE A 99 10.97 -16.58 -10.05
N TYR A 100 10.06 -15.93 -9.33
CA TYR A 100 9.38 -16.53 -8.19
C TYR A 100 7.92 -16.07 -8.17
N GLU A 101 7.03 -16.98 -7.79
CA GLU A 101 5.62 -16.62 -7.60
C GLU A 101 5.06 -17.28 -6.35
N LEU A 102 4.07 -16.64 -5.75
CA LEU A 102 3.35 -17.18 -4.61
C LEU A 102 1.89 -16.76 -4.65
N GLU A 103 1.02 -17.61 -4.12
CA GLU A 103 -0.39 -17.32 -3.93
C GLU A 103 -0.68 -17.01 -2.46
N THR A 104 -1.60 -16.08 -2.23
CA THR A 104 -2.13 -15.80 -0.90
C THR A 104 -3.61 -15.42 -1.01
N GLN A 105 -4.34 -15.52 0.10
CA GLN A 105 -5.78 -15.25 0.13
C GLN A 105 -6.20 -14.62 1.45
N GLY A 106 -7.35 -13.95 1.44
CA GLY A 106 -7.79 -13.12 2.57
C GLY A 106 -8.03 -13.87 3.87
N ASP A 107 -8.43 -15.14 3.81
CA ASP A 107 -8.67 -15.97 5.00
C ASP A 107 -7.40 -16.63 5.56
N GLU A 108 -6.27 -16.52 4.87
CA GLU A 108 -4.96 -16.99 5.32
C GLU A 108 -3.98 -15.81 5.31
N PRO A 109 -4.02 -14.93 6.32
CA PRO A 109 -3.24 -13.69 6.29
C PRO A 109 -1.74 -13.95 6.27
N ARG A 110 -1.08 -13.41 5.23
CA ARG A 110 0.37 -13.51 5.05
C ARG A 110 0.91 -12.17 4.59
N ILE A 111 1.99 -11.72 5.19
CA ILE A 111 2.71 -10.54 4.71
C ILE A 111 3.56 -10.95 3.52
N VAL A 112 3.43 -10.22 2.43
CA VAL A 112 4.27 -10.35 1.24
C VAL A 112 5.11 -9.09 1.12
N GLU A 113 6.42 -9.27 1.10
CA GLU A 113 7.35 -8.14 1.00
C GLU A 113 7.78 -7.92 -0.44
N THR A 114 7.89 -6.64 -0.83
CA THR A 114 8.56 -6.29 -2.08
C THR A 114 10.02 -6.01 -1.76
N VAL A 115 10.91 -6.70 -2.46
CA VAL A 115 12.34 -6.62 -2.23
C VAL A 115 12.97 -5.73 -3.30
N PRO A 116 13.78 -4.71 -2.92
CA PRO A 116 14.51 -3.90 -3.91
C PRO A 116 15.30 -4.77 -4.88
N GLY A 117 15.31 -4.39 -6.15
CA GLY A 117 15.99 -5.14 -7.20
C GLY A 117 15.17 -6.25 -7.83
N TRP A 118 13.94 -6.45 -7.36
CA TRP A 118 12.98 -7.37 -8.00
C TRP A 118 11.80 -6.59 -8.54
N THR A 119 11.49 -6.77 -9.81
CA THR A 119 10.22 -6.30 -10.35
C THR A 119 9.11 -7.22 -9.86
N HIS A 120 7.96 -6.64 -9.56
CA HIS A 120 6.84 -7.39 -8.98
C HIS A 120 5.51 -6.94 -9.53
N ASP A 121 4.57 -7.85 -9.55
CA ASP A 121 3.16 -7.55 -9.79
C ASP A 121 2.26 -8.45 -8.94
N ILE A 122 0.98 -8.07 -8.87
CA ILE A 122 -0.05 -8.82 -8.17
C ILE A 122 -1.27 -8.94 -9.07
N THR A 123 -1.76 -10.16 -9.23
CA THR A 123 -2.93 -10.47 -10.06
C THR A 123 -4.07 -11.02 -9.20
N ASN A 124 -5.27 -10.50 -9.40
CA ASN A 124 -6.46 -11.11 -8.83
C ASN A 124 -6.81 -12.36 -9.64
N ILE A 125 -6.58 -13.52 -9.03
CA ILE A 125 -6.87 -14.83 -9.64
C ILE A 125 -8.17 -15.45 -9.10
N GLY A 126 -8.91 -14.72 -8.25
CA GLY A 126 -10.20 -15.13 -7.74
C GLY A 126 -11.36 -14.66 -8.60
N GLU A 127 -12.57 -14.95 -8.13
CA GLU A 127 -13.82 -14.60 -8.82
C GLU A 127 -14.43 -13.28 -8.31
N ASP A 128 -14.00 -12.83 -7.11
CA ASP A 128 -14.49 -11.63 -6.46
C ASP A 128 -13.44 -10.53 -6.50
N GLU A 129 -13.85 -9.32 -6.11
CA GLU A 129 -12.93 -8.20 -5.96
C GLU A 129 -11.87 -8.49 -4.90
N MET A 130 -10.61 -8.28 -5.27
CA MET A 130 -9.48 -8.42 -4.36
C MET A 130 -9.25 -7.10 -3.62
N VAL A 131 -9.01 -7.17 -2.32
CA VAL A 131 -8.65 -6.01 -1.50
C VAL A 131 -7.31 -6.26 -0.85
N VAL A 132 -6.37 -5.32 -1.04
CA VAL A 132 -5.00 -5.44 -0.55
C VAL A 132 -4.62 -4.19 0.25
N MET A 133 -4.21 -4.39 1.50
CA MET A 133 -3.57 -3.35 2.29
C MET A 133 -2.07 -3.36 2.02
N LEU A 134 -1.48 -2.17 2.03
CA LEU A 134 -0.04 -2.04 1.88
C LEU A 134 0.52 -0.94 2.77
N TRP A 135 1.72 -1.20 3.27
CA TRP A 135 2.56 -0.22 3.92
C TRP A 135 3.83 -0.03 3.08
N ALA A 136 4.24 1.22 2.89
CA ALA A 136 5.52 1.56 2.28
C ALA A 136 6.38 2.33 3.29
N ASN A 137 7.68 2.12 3.27
CA ASN A 137 8.60 2.76 4.22
C ASN A 137 8.81 4.25 3.97
N GLU A 138 8.24 4.79 2.91
CA GLU A 138 8.31 6.21 2.59
C GLU A 138 6.98 6.72 2.05
N ILE A 139 6.77 8.03 2.16
CA ILE A 139 5.63 8.71 1.54
C ILE A 139 5.87 8.74 0.02
N PHE A 140 4.83 8.43 -0.77
CA PHE A 140 4.91 8.51 -2.22
C PHE A 140 5.12 9.96 -2.66
N ASP A 141 6.18 10.22 -3.41
CA ASP A 141 6.51 11.50 -4.00
C ASP A 141 6.47 11.37 -5.53
N ARG A 142 5.54 12.07 -6.18
CA ARG A 142 5.37 12.01 -7.63
C ARG A 142 6.59 12.48 -8.41
N GLU A 143 7.40 13.37 -7.82
CA GLU A 143 8.61 13.90 -8.46
C GLU A 143 9.82 12.97 -8.30
N LYS A 144 9.84 12.19 -7.22
CA LYS A 144 10.91 11.22 -6.91
C LYS A 144 10.32 9.92 -6.37
N PRO A 145 9.58 9.17 -7.18
CA PRO A 145 8.78 8.07 -6.66
C PRO A 145 9.56 6.80 -6.29
N ASP A 146 10.85 6.71 -6.57
CA ASP A 146 11.64 5.46 -6.45
C ASP A 146 10.85 4.23 -6.95
N THR A 147 10.16 4.42 -8.06
CA THR A 147 9.34 3.39 -8.70
C THR A 147 9.66 3.39 -10.19
N TYR A 148 10.15 2.25 -10.68
CA TYR A 148 10.64 2.12 -12.05
C TYR A 148 9.84 1.04 -12.76
N ALA A 149 9.15 1.42 -13.82
CA ALA A 149 8.33 0.49 -14.59
C ALA A 149 9.22 -0.56 -15.27
N LEU A 150 8.92 -1.81 -15.03
CA LEU A 150 9.55 -2.96 -15.66
C LEU A 150 8.58 -4.15 -15.59
N PRO A 151 7.68 -4.29 -16.58
CA PRO A 151 6.74 -5.40 -16.57
C PRO A 151 7.44 -6.75 -16.54
N LEU A 152 6.81 -7.72 -15.88
CA LEU A 152 7.30 -9.09 -15.86
C LEU A 152 6.87 -9.77 -17.18
N THR A 153 7.62 -9.52 -18.23
CA THR A 153 7.45 -10.25 -19.48
C THR A 153 8.12 -11.61 -19.38
N GLN A 154 7.40 -12.62 -19.82
CA GLN A 154 7.93 -13.97 -19.90
C GLN A 154 8.89 -14.12 -21.08
#